data_ea3680d707b782540cf6232c973ef534
#
_entry.id   ea3680d707b782540cf6232c973ef534
#
_cell.length_a   1.000
_cell.length_b   1.000
_cell.length_c   1.000
_cell.angle_alpha   90.00
_cell.angle_beta   90.00
_cell.angle_gamma   90.00
#
_symmetry.space_group_name_H-M   'P 1'
#
loop_
_entity.id
_entity.type
_entity.pdbx_description
1 polymer ?
#
loop_
_entity_poly.entity_id
_entity_poly.type
_entity_poly.pdbx_seq_one_letter_code
_entity_poly.pdbx_strand_id
1 'polypeptide(L)'
;GYDIIGCEINSKTAENARKNLRHFNYQAKVITGDIQDIDDRFDASIVDLPYGNFSFKNDENQLKIIRNAIRISKKIVLASSEDIRDELVQENLKIIDHCKIGKNKNGDFLRYIWVCEQ
;
A
#
# COMPACT_ATOMS: atom_id res chain seq x y z
N GLY A 1 19.94 -6.16 7.68
CA GLY A 1 18.51 -5.90 7.67
C GLY A 1 18.12 -4.73 6.81
N TYR A 2 16.84 -4.49 6.70
CA TYR A 2 16.28 -3.37 5.95
C TYR A 2 15.86 -2.27 6.90
N ASP A 3 16.07 -1.02 6.48
CA ASP A 3 15.49 0.13 7.16
C ASP A 3 14.03 0.28 6.74
N ILE A 4 13.11 0.02 7.65
CA ILE A 4 11.69 0.03 7.36
C ILE A 4 11.02 1.16 8.14
N ILE A 5 10.19 1.94 7.43
CA ILE A 5 9.36 2.98 8.04
C ILE A 5 7.91 2.64 7.70
N GLY A 6 7.07 2.54 8.73
CA GLY A 6 5.64 2.40 8.57
C GLY A 6 4.96 3.77 8.63
N CYS A 7 3.88 3.91 7.87
CA CYS A 7 3.06 5.11 7.90
C CYS A 7 1.59 4.72 8.07
N GLU A 8 0.94 5.25 9.09
CA GLU A 8 -0.45 4.94 9.43
C GLU A 8 -1.19 6.22 9.80
N ILE A 9 -2.30 6.47 9.12
CA ILE A 9 -3.08 7.69 9.34
C ILE A 9 -3.87 7.65 10.65
N ASN A 10 -4.29 6.46 11.08
CA ASN A 10 -5.04 6.31 12.33
C ASN A 10 -4.09 6.26 13.52
N SER A 11 -4.23 7.23 14.44
CA SER A 11 -3.31 7.37 15.57
C SER A 11 -3.33 6.16 16.51
N LYS A 12 -4.49 5.56 16.75
CA LYS A 12 -4.61 4.38 17.62
C LYS A 12 -3.97 3.15 16.97
N THR A 13 -4.19 2.95 15.68
CA THR A 13 -3.57 1.86 14.93
C THR A 13 -2.05 2.01 14.90
N ALA A 14 -1.56 3.23 14.68
CA ALA A 14 -0.14 3.51 14.73
C ALA A 14 0.47 3.21 16.10
N GLU A 15 -0.21 3.61 17.17
CA GLU A 15 0.24 3.33 18.54
C GLU A 15 0.28 1.83 18.83
N ASN A 16 -0.72 1.08 18.38
CA ASN A 16 -0.74 -0.37 18.53
C ASN A 16 0.40 -1.02 17.75
N ALA A 17 0.71 -0.52 16.55
CA ALA A 17 1.84 -1.01 15.77
C ALA A 17 3.16 -0.78 16.52
N ARG A 18 3.35 0.40 17.13
CA ARG A 18 4.55 0.69 17.92
C ARG A 18 4.67 -0.24 19.12
N LYS A 19 3.55 -0.54 19.80
CA LYS A 19 3.53 -1.48 20.93
C LYS A 19 3.96 -2.88 20.50
N ASN A 20 3.45 -3.35 19.36
CA ASN A 20 3.81 -4.65 18.83
C ASN A 20 5.29 -4.73 18.47
N LEU A 21 5.83 -3.68 17.84
CA LEU A 21 7.24 -3.63 17.50
C LEU A 21 8.12 -3.68 18.75
N ARG A 22 7.76 -2.95 19.80
CA ARG A 22 8.49 -3.00 21.08
C ARG A 22 8.42 -4.38 21.72
N HIS A 23 7.24 -5.00 21.68
CA HIS A 23 7.05 -6.34 22.26
C HIS A 23 7.97 -7.38 21.61
N PHE A 24 8.15 -7.31 20.31
CA PHE A 24 9.00 -8.22 19.55
C PHE A 24 10.45 -7.73 19.38
N ASN A 25 10.80 -6.63 20.01
CA ASN A 25 12.15 -6.04 19.96
C ASN A 25 12.58 -5.61 18.55
N TYR A 26 11.64 -5.21 17.71
CA TYR A 26 11.96 -4.63 16.40
C TYR A 26 12.17 -3.14 16.50
N GLN A 27 13.21 -2.65 15.84
CA GLN A 27 13.54 -1.23 15.80
C GLN A 27 13.09 -0.62 14.47
N ALA A 28 11.80 -0.53 14.26
CA ALA A 28 11.24 0.14 13.11
C ALA A 28 10.47 1.38 13.56
N LYS A 29 10.51 2.41 12.73
CA LYS A 29 9.80 3.67 12.99
C LYS A 29 8.40 3.61 12.39
N VAL A 30 7.40 4.04 13.14
CA VAL A 30 6.04 4.21 12.65
C VAL A 30 5.66 5.68 12.75
N ILE A 31 5.32 6.27 11.62
CA ILE A 31 4.86 7.65 11.52
C ILE A 31 3.34 7.65 11.55
N THR A 32 2.76 8.47 12.42
CA THR A 32 1.33 8.75 12.39
C THR A 32 1.09 9.87 11.40
N GLY A 33 0.41 9.60 10.30
CA GLY A 33 0.15 10.61 9.28
C GLY A 33 -0.24 10.00 7.95
N ASP A 34 -0.38 10.86 6.96
CA ASP A 34 -0.74 10.51 5.59
C ASP A 34 0.52 10.35 4.73
N ILE A 35 0.45 9.45 3.76
CA ILE A 35 1.55 9.23 2.80
C ILE A 35 1.92 10.52 2.06
N GLN A 36 0.96 11.43 1.84
CA GLN A 36 1.24 12.72 1.18
C GLN A 36 2.23 13.58 1.96
N ASP A 37 2.36 13.36 3.28
CA ASP A 37 3.24 14.15 4.14
C ASP A 37 4.68 13.60 4.19
N ILE A 38 4.93 12.47 3.52
CA ILE A 38 6.26 11.87 3.46
C ILE A 38 7.07 12.54 2.35
N ASP A 39 8.21 13.10 2.71
CA ASP A 39 9.13 13.75 1.76
C ASP A 39 10.34 12.90 1.40
N ASP A 40 10.66 11.90 2.22
CA ASP A 40 11.80 11.01 1.99
C ASP A 40 11.55 10.11 0.79
N ARG A 41 12.65 9.65 0.17
CA ARG A 41 12.59 8.68 -0.91
C ARG A 41 13.07 7.32 -0.44
N PHE A 42 12.45 6.28 -0.97
CA PHE A 42 12.70 4.89 -0.58
C PHE A 42 12.98 4.04 -1.82
N ASP A 43 13.69 2.94 -1.62
CA ASP A 43 13.93 1.97 -2.69
C ASP A 43 12.63 1.29 -3.13
N ALA A 44 11.76 0.99 -2.18
CA ALA A 44 10.49 0.34 -2.44
C ALA A 44 9.44 0.72 -1.40
N SER A 45 8.19 0.63 -1.79
CA SER A 45 7.05 0.78 -0.87
C SER A 45 6.10 -0.39 -1.01
N ILE A 46 5.46 -0.73 0.11
CA ILE A 46 4.38 -1.72 0.16
C ILE A 46 3.14 -0.96 0.64
N VAL A 47 2.10 -1.00 -0.16
CA VAL A 47 0.88 -0.23 0.09
C VAL A 47 -0.33 -1.15 0.04
N ASP A 48 -1.08 -1.20 1.13
CA ASP A 48 -2.36 -1.87 1.18
C ASP A 48 -3.44 -0.81 0.96
N LEU A 49 -4.08 -0.84 -0.22
CA LEU A 49 -5.09 0.16 -0.56
C LEU A 49 -6.34 -0.03 0.30
N PRO A 50 -7.01 1.06 0.69
CA PRO A 50 -8.20 0.95 1.50
C PRO A 50 -9.30 0.19 0.78
N TYR A 51 -10.01 -0.63 1.55
CA TYR A 51 -11.16 -1.40 1.07
C TYR A 51 -12.42 -0.59 1.34
N GLY A 52 -13.17 -0.30 0.30
CA GLY A 52 -14.38 0.49 0.42
C GLY A 52 -15.54 -0.15 -0.33
N ASN A 53 -16.74 0.38 -0.09
CA ASN A 53 -17.95 -0.02 -0.80
C ASN A 53 -18.02 0.58 -2.21
N PHE A 54 -17.04 1.39 -2.59
CA PHE A 54 -17.00 2.07 -3.88
C PHE A 54 -15.98 1.40 -4.80
N SER A 55 -16.27 1.38 -6.09
CA SER A 55 -15.31 0.91 -7.08
C SER A 55 -14.09 1.83 -7.11
N PHE A 56 -12.94 1.28 -7.50
CA PHE A 56 -11.71 2.06 -7.62
C PHE A 56 -11.87 3.27 -8.54
N LYS A 57 -12.66 3.14 -9.60
CA LYS A 57 -12.88 4.23 -10.57
C LYS A 57 -13.49 5.47 -9.95
N ASN A 58 -14.22 5.32 -8.84
CA ASN A 58 -14.88 6.41 -8.15
C ASN A 58 -14.16 6.82 -6.86
N ASP A 59 -13.00 6.23 -6.59
CA ASP A 59 -12.25 6.49 -5.36
C ASP A 59 -10.98 7.29 -5.65
N GLU A 60 -11.11 8.61 -5.62
CA GLU A 60 -9.98 9.52 -5.79
C GLU A 60 -8.91 9.34 -4.70
N ASN A 61 -9.31 8.89 -3.52
CA ASN A 61 -8.38 8.68 -2.41
C ASN A 61 -7.39 7.57 -2.72
N GLN A 62 -7.85 6.45 -3.30
CA GLN A 62 -6.95 5.37 -3.71
C GLN A 62 -5.94 5.85 -4.75
N LEU A 63 -6.40 6.63 -5.71
CA LEU A 63 -5.52 7.17 -6.74
C LEU A 63 -4.46 8.11 -6.15
N LYS A 64 -4.85 8.95 -5.20
CA LYS A 64 -3.89 9.80 -4.48
C LYS A 64 -2.83 8.99 -3.76
N ILE A 65 -3.21 7.89 -3.11
CA ILE A 65 -2.27 7.01 -2.43
C ILE A 65 -1.26 6.41 -3.42
N ILE A 66 -1.74 5.93 -4.56
CA ILE A 66 -0.88 5.37 -5.61
C ILE A 66 0.11 6.43 -6.12
N ARG A 67 -0.37 7.63 -6.41
CA ARG A 67 0.47 8.74 -6.90
C ARG A 67 1.52 9.14 -5.87
N ASN A 68 1.18 9.15 -4.60
CA ASN A 68 2.15 9.42 -3.55
C ASN A 68 3.18 8.31 -3.40
N ALA A 69 2.77 7.04 -3.55
CA ALA A 69 3.71 5.92 -3.55
C ALA A 69 4.70 6.04 -4.71
N ILE A 70 4.23 6.44 -5.90
CA ILE A 70 5.07 6.69 -7.07
C ILE A 70 6.07 7.82 -6.79
N ARG A 71 5.64 8.86 -6.09
CA ARG A 71 6.49 10.01 -5.76
C ARG A 71 7.65 9.63 -4.84
N ILE A 72 7.44 8.71 -3.92
CA ILE A 72 8.43 8.40 -2.88
C ILE A 72 9.24 7.13 -3.13
N SER A 73 8.90 6.31 -4.12
CA SER A 73 9.62 5.06 -4.37
C SER A 73 9.59 4.63 -5.83
N LYS A 74 10.63 3.93 -6.26
CA LYS A 74 10.73 3.39 -7.63
C LYS A 74 9.97 2.09 -7.80
N LYS A 75 10.03 1.23 -6.80
CA LYS A 75 9.36 -0.08 -6.81
C LYS A 75 8.21 -0.02 -5.83
N ILE A 76 7.05 -0.51 -6.28
CA ILE A 76 5.83 -0.42 -5.49
C ILE A 76 5.13 -1.76 -5.52
N VAL A 77 4.82 -2.28 -4.35
CA VAL A 77 3.93 -3.43 -4.21
C VAL A 77 2.60 -2.91 -3.68
N LEU A 78 1.54 -3.21 -4.40
CA LEU A 78 0.19 -2.76 -4.05
C LEU A 78 -0.71 -3.96 -3.81
N ALA A 79 -1.53 -3.87 -2.76
CA ALA A 79 -2.63 -4.79 -2.54
C ALA A 79 -3.95 -4.06 -2.81
N SER A 80 -4.82 -4.67 -3.62
CA SER A 80 -6.12 -4.10 -3.96
C SER A 80 -7.22 -5.15 -3.87
N SER A 81 -8.45 -4.71 -3.69
CA SER A 81 -9.63 -5.59 -3.70
C SER A 81 -10.21 -5.80 -5.09
N GLU A 82 -9.81 -4.98 -6.06
CA GLU A 82 -10.28 -5.03 -7.44
C GLU A 82 -9.10 -5.12 -8.40
N ASP A 83 -9.39 -5.54 -9.63
CA ASP A 83 -8.40 -5.51 -10.72
C ASP A 83 -8.21 -4.06 -11.17
N ILE A 84 -7.05 -3.51 -10.87
CA ILE A 84 -6.71 -2.12 -11.18
C ILE A 84 -5.60 -2.01 -12.23
N ARG A 85 -5.46 -3.02 -13.08
CA ARG A 85 -4.41 -3.06 -14.11
C ARG A 85 -4.40 -1.80 -14.98
N ASP A 86 -5.57 -1.43 -15.51
CA ASP A 86 -5.67 -0.30 -16.42
C ASP A 86 -5.29 1.02 -15.72
N GLU A 87 -5.71 1.18 -14.49
CA GLU A 87 -5.41 2.35 -13.69
C GLU A 87 -3.90 2.46 -13.41
N LEU A 88 -3.24 1.34 -13.12
CA LEU A 88 -1.79 1.32 -12.91
C LEU A 88 -1.03 1.68 -14.17
N VAL A 89 -1.47 1.17 -15.32
CA VAL A 89 -0.87 1.47 -16.62
C VAL A 89 -1.05 2.95 -16.95
N GLN A 90 -2.21 3.53 -16.66
CA GLN A 90 -2.47 4.96 -16.89
C GLN A 90 -1.55 5.85 -16.04
N GLU A 91 -1.11 5.38 -14.88
CA GLU A 91 -0.14 6.09 -14.04
C GLU A 91 1.32 5.83 -14.46
N ASN A 92 1.54 5.26 -15.64
CA ASN A 92 2.86 4.96 -16.21
C ASN A 92 3.67 3.95 -15.40
N LEU A 93 2.99 3.09 -14.65
CA LEU A 93 3.64 2.01 -13.93
C LEU A 93 3.78 0.78 -14.83
N LYS A 94 4.94 0.17 -14.78
CA LYS A 94 5.17 -1.13 -15.41
C LYS A 94 4.83 -2.22 -14.40
N ILE A 95 3.90 -3.09 -14.75
CA ILE A 95 3.53 -4.23 -13.94
C ILE A 95 4.51 -5.35 -14.23
N ILE A 96 5.34 -5.69 -13.24
CA ILE A 96 6.37 -6.73 -13.37
C ILE A 96 5.78 -8.09 -13.07
N ASP A 97 4.90 -8.16 -12.06
CA ASP A 97 4.28 -9.40 -11.63
C ASP A 97 2.96 -9.09 -10.93
N HIS A 98 2.10 -10.08 -10.88
CA HIS A 98 0.83 -9.94 -10.18
C HIS A 98 0.31 -11.31 -9.77
N CYS A 99 -0.52 -11.34 -8.73
CA CYS A 99 -1.27 -12.54 -8.39
C CYS A 99 -2.65 -12.15 -7.82
N LYS A 100 -3.55 -13.13 -7.88
CA LYS A 100 -4.90 -13.00 -7.36
C LYS A 100 -5.08 -14.03 -6.26
N ILE A 101 -5.51 -13.60 -5.09
CA ILE A 101 -5.71 -14.47 -3.94
C ILE A 101 -7.18 -14.45 -3.58
N GLY A 102 -7.80 -15.64 -3.55
CA GLY A 102 -9.17 -15.81 -3.11
C GLY A 102 -9.23 -16.72 -1.89
N LYS A 103 -10.07 -16.40 -0.92
CA LYS A 103 -10.14 -17.13 0.34
C LYS A 103 -11.23 -18.19 0.38
N ASN A 104 -12.22 -18.10 -0.49
CA ASN A 104 -13.29 -19.10 -0.57
C ASN A 104 -13.82 -19.25 -1.98
N LYS A 105 -14.64 -20.31 -2.19
CA LYS A 105 -15.21 -20.64 -3.49
C LYS A 105 -16.21 -19.60 -4.01
N ASN A 106 -16.76 -18.78 -3.13
CA ASN A 106 -17.75 -17.76 -3.47
C ASN A 106 -17.14 -16.40 -3.83
N GLY A 107 -15.81 -16.26 -3.73
CA GLY A 107 -15.12 -15.02 -4.07
C GLY A 107 -15.37 -13.87 -3.09
N ASP A 108 -15.82 -14.15 -1.86
CA ASP A 108 -16.13 -13.11 -0.88
C ASP A 108 -14.90 -12.37 -0.36
N PHE A 109 -13.72 -12.94 -0.61
CA PHE A 109 -12.47 -12.29 -0.24
C PHE A 109 -11.50 -12.41 -1.39
N LEU A 110 -11.41 -11.35 -2.19
CA LEU A 110 -10.45 -11.26 -3.29
C LEU A 110 -9.41 -10.21 -2.96
N ARG A 111 -8.15 -10.55 -3.22
CA ARG A 111 -7.02 -9.63 -3.14
C ARG A 111 -6.18 -9.79 -4.38
N TYR A 112 -5.77 -8.68 -4.91
CA TYR A 112 -4.82 -8.62 -6.00
C TYR A 112 -3.53 -8.02 -5.46
N ILE A 113 -2.42 -8.66 -5.75
CA ILE A 113 -1.10 -8.13 -5.41
C ILE A 113 -0.41 -7.76 -6.72
N TRP A 114 0.06 -6.53 -6.77
CA TRP A 114 0.72 -5.96 -7.94
C TRP A 114 2.15 -5.58 -7.59
N VAL A 115 3.10 -6.06 -8.38
CA VAL A 115 4.50 -5.64 -8.26
C VAL A 115 4.79 -4.74 -9.44
N CYS A 116 5.09 -3.48 -9.15
CA CYS A 116 5.24 -2.44 -10.16
C CYS A 116 6.56 -1.70 -10.01
N GLU A 117 7.00 -1.10 -11.10
CA GLU A 117 8.10 -0.13 -11.08
C GLU A 117 7.86 0.99 -12.07
N GLN A 118 8.53 2.10 -11.80
CA GLN A 118 8.52 3.24 -12.70
C GLN A 118 9.40 3.02 -13.92
#